data_7847156c774a712b73e7e9d92e6fb4b0
#
_entry.id   7847156c774a712b73e7e9d92e6fb4b0
#
_cell.length_a   1.000
_cell.length_b   1.000
_cell.length_c   1.000
_cell.angle_alpha   90.00
_cell.angle_beta   90.00
_cell.angle_gamma   90.00
#
_symmetry.space_group_name_H-M   'P 1'
#
loop_
_entity.id
_entity.type
_entity.pdbx_description
1 polymer ?
#
loop_
_entity_poly.entity_id
_entity_poly.type
_entity_poly.pdbx_seq_one_letter_code
_entity_poly.pdbx_strand_id
1 'polypeptide(L)'
;MKIYLAGPDVFLPDALEIGRQKVAICDRHGLIGFYPLDNTVDLASSDASRQIFHGNEAMMDDADAIIANLTPFRGPGADAGTVYELGYMAGSGKLCFGYCNDPAVYADRARRFTSVREQNGWLVDAEGLTVEDFGLPDNLMMIHALDAYGAPLVLPRERPVDVWHDLSAFEECVKLAAKRLGAES
;
A
#
# COMPACT_ATOMS: atom_id res chain seq x y z
N MET A 1 15.50 -4.90 11.68
CA MET A 1 14.15 -5.37 11.36
C MET A 1 13.90 -5.18 9.88
N LYS A 2 13.25 -6.13 9.22
CA LYS A 2 13.02 -6.19 7.77
C LYS A 2 11.59 -5.78 7.43
N ILE A 3 11.43 -4.91 6.46
CA ILE A 3 10.13 -4.36 6.05
C ILE A 3 9.88 -4.68 4.58
N TYR A 4 8.79 -5.36 4.28
CA TYR A 4 8.33 -5.54 2.90
C TYR A 4 7.62 -4.27 2.42
N LEU A 5 8.05 -3.75 1.27
CA LEU A 5 7.58 -2.48 0.71
C LEU A 5 6.60 -2.73 -0.44
N ALA A 6 5.34 -2.96 -0.09
CA ALA A 6 4.28 -3.23 -1.06
C ALA A 6 3.75 -1.94 -1.73
N GLY A 7 3.46 -2.00 -3.01
CA GLY A 7 2.83 -0.86 -3.66
C GLY A 7 2.84 -0.89 -5.19
N PRO A 8 1.93 -0.13 -5.83
CA PRO A 8 1.88 0.01 -7.28
C PRO A 8 3.05 0.81 -7.86
N ASP A 9 3.96 1.32 -7.03
CA ASP A 9 5.17 2.02 -7.48
C ASP A 9 6.05 1.13 -8.36
N VAL A 10 5.95 -0.19 -8.25
CA VAL A 10 6.65 -1.15 -9.13
C VAL A 10 6.27 -1.02 -10.60
N PHE A 11 5.17 -0.35 -10.92
CA PHE A 11 4.70 -0.09 -12.28
C PHE A 11 5.11 1.27 -12.84
N LEU A 12 5.80 2.09 -12.06
CA LEU A 12 6.31 3.39 -12.52
C LEU A 12 7.45 3.20 -13.52
N PRO A 13 7.62 4.13 -14.48
CA PRO A 13 8.76 4.09 -15.41
C PRO A 13 10.12 4.10 -14.70
N ASP A 14 10.19 4.73 -13.55
CA ASP A 14 11.38 4.88 -12.70
C ASP A 14 11.28 4.09 -11.37
N ALA A 15 10.52 2.99 -11.38
CA ALA A 15 10.26 2.14 -10.23
C ALA A 15 11.51 1.75 -9.43
N LEU A 16 12.65 1.48 -10.11
CA LEU A 16 13.91 1.17 -9.45
C LEU A 16 14.48 2.36 -8.67
N GLU A 17 14.28 3.58 -9.17
CA GLU A 17 14.73 4.79 -8.45
C GLU A 17 13.88 5.04 -7.21
N ILE A 18 12.56 4.94 -7.34
CA ILE A 18 11.64 5.04 -6.20
C ILE A 18 11.93 3.96 -5.17
N GLY A 19 12.18 2.73 -5.60
CA GLY A 19 12.59 1.63 -4.71
C GLY A 19 13.85 1.97 -3.92
N ARG A 20 14.91 2.46 -4.59
CA ARG A 20 16.15 2.88 -3.91
C ARG A 20 15.91 3.98 -2.88
N GLN A 21 15.07 4.99 -3.20
CA GLN A 21 14.73 6.06 -2.27
C GLN A 21 13.98 5.53 -1.04
N LYS A 22 13.02 4.65 -1.23
CA LYS A 22 12.28 4.00 -0.14
C LYS A 22 13.18 3.15 0.76
N VAL A 23 14.05 2.34 0.18
CA VAL A 23 15.04 1.54 0.92
C VAL A 23 15.99 2.45 1.72
N ALA A 24 16.47 3.55 1.12
CA ALA A 24 17.32 4.52 1.81
C ALA A 24 16.59 5.23 2.96
N ILE A 25 15.27 5.48 2.83
CA ILE A 25 14.45 6.01 3.93
C ILE A 25 14.39 4.99 5.07
N CYS A 26 14.11 3.71 4.78
CA CYS A 26 14.11 2.67 5.79
C CYS A 26 15.45 2.59 6.55
N ASP A 27 16.57 2.60 5.82
CA ASP A 27 17.92 2.52 6.38
C ASP A 27 18.22 3.69 7.35
N ARG A 28 17.81 4.92 7.01
CA ARG A 28 17.95 6.09 7.90
C ARG A 28 17.23 5.93 9.25
N HIS A 29 16.20 5.09 9.30
CA HIS A 29 15.43 4.77 10.49
C HIS A 29 15.76 3.40 11.10
N GLY A 30 16.92 2.80 10.74
CA GLY A 30 17.38 1.54 11.31
C GLY A 30 16.60 0.30 10.85
N LEU A 31 15.87 0.40 9.72
CA LEU A 31 15.10 -0.68 9.12
C LEU A 31 15.72 -1.13 7.79
N ILE A 32 15.51 -2.38 7.43
CA ILE A 32 15.95 -2.96 6.15
C ILE A 32 14.71 -3.06 5.24
N GLY A 33 14.63 -2.24 4.20
CA GLY A 33 13.54 -2.30 3.22
C GLY A 33 13.77 -3.41 2.20
N PHE A 34 12.76 -4.24 1.95
CA PHE A 34 12.68 -5.20 0.85
C PHE A 34 11.74 -4.67 -0.21
N TYR A 35 12.29 -4.34 -1.36
CA TYR A 35 11.50 -3.85 -2.48
C TYR A 35 11.25 -4.96 -3.51
N PRO A 36 10.01 -5.16 -4.02
CA PRO A 36 9.67 -6.32 -4.86
C PRO A 36 10.54 -6.49 -6.11
N LEU A 37 11.09 -5.40 -6.67
CA LEU A 37 11.95 -5.43 -7.84
C LEU A 37 13.43 -5.79 -7.53
N ASP A 38 13.77 -6.06 -6.26
CA ASP A 38 15.11 -6.55 -5.89
C ASP A 38 15.30 -8.03 -6.30
N ASN A 39 14.21 -8.73 -6.68
CA ASN A 39 14.26 -10.08 -7.21
C ASN A 39 14.85 -10.10 -8.63
N THR A 40 15.86 -10.95 -8.82
CA THR A 40 16.42 -11.20 -10.17
C THR A 40 15.59 -12.26 -10.88
N VAL A 41 14.72 -11.85 -11.80
CA VAL A 41 13.87 -12.75 -12.60
C VAL A 41 14.12 -12.51 -14.09
N ASP A 42 14.30 -13.57 -14.86
CA ASP A 42 14.30 -13.48 -16.33
C ASP A 42 12.85 -13.28 -16.81
N LEU A 43 12.52 -12.05 -17.17
CA LEU A 43 11.20 -11.68 -17.65
C LEU A 43 10.84 -12.31 -19.01
N ALA A 44 11.80 -12.85 -19.74
CA ALA A 44 11.54 -13.58 -20.99
C ALA A 44 11.14 -15.04 -20.74
N SER A 45 11.31 -15.54 -19.52
CA SER A 45 10.90 -16.89 -19.13
C SER A 45 9.38 -17.04 -19.15
N SER A 46 8.88 -18.16 -19.67
CA SER A 46 7.44 -18.51 -19.59
C SER A 46 6.93 -18.68 -18.16
N ASP A 47 7.84 -18.83 -17.16
CA ASP A 47 7.54 -19.00 -15.75
C ASP A 47 7.80 -17.72 -14.94
N ALA A 48 8.11 -16.59 -15.59
CA ALA A 48 8.51 -15.35 -14.93
C ALA A 48 7.49 -14.89 -13.87
N SER A 49 6.19 -14.90 -14.19
CA SER A 49 5.13 -14.47 -13.25
C SER A 49 5.08 -15.32 -11.99
N ARG A 50 5.31 -16.63 -12.11
CA ARG A 50 5.36 -17.55 -10.97
C ARG A 50 6.62 -17.33 -10.12
N GLN A 51 7.76 -17.07 -10.77
CA GLN A 51 9.01 -16.74 -10.09
C GLN A 51 8.88 -15.44 -9.28
N ILE A 52 8.25 -14.39 -9.86
CA ILE A 52 7.94 -13.14 -9.16
C ILE A 52 7.06 -13.41 -7.95
N PHE A 53 5.96 -14.16 -8.12
CA PHE A 53 5.06 -14.50 -7.03
C PHE A 53 5.79 -15.19 -5.87
N HIS A 54 6.55 -16.25 -6.14
CA HIS A 54 7.29 -16.95 -5.08
C HIS A 54 8.41 -16.09 -4.47
N GLY A 55 9.07 -15.25 -5.27
CA GLY A 55 10.05 -14.31 -4.75
C GLY A 55 9.44 -13.30 -3.77
N ASN A 56 8.27 -12.75 -4.11
CA ASN A 56 7.56 -11.83 -3.23
C ASN A 56 7.05 -12.52 -1.95
N GLU A 57 6.50 -13.75 -2.06
CA GLU A 57 6.12 -14.53 -0.87
C GLU A 57 7.33 -14.79 0.03
N ALA A 58 8.47 -15.21 -0.51
CA ALA A 58 9.68 -15.45 0.28
C ALA A 58 10.18 -14.17 0.98
N MET A 59 10.10 -13.00 0.32
CA MET A 59 10.43 -11.72 0.96
C MET A 59 9.43 -11.36 2.06
N MET A 60 8.13 -11.58 1.85
CA MET A 60 7.11 -11.37 2.87
C MET A 60 7.31 -12.30 4.06
N ASP A 61 7.65 -13.57 3.83
CA ASP A 61 7.92 -14.55 4.90
C ASP A 61 9.14 -14.15 5.74
N ASP A 62 10.18 -13.58 5.12
CA ASP A 62 11.41 -13.13 5.79
C ASP A 62 11.26 -11.74 6.45
N ALA A 63 10.25 -10.96 6.09
CA ALA A 63 10.01 -9.63 6.65
C ALA A 63 9.33 -9.70 8.02
N ASP A 64 9.62 -8.73 8.90
CA ASP A 64 9.00 -8.55 10.21
C ASP A 64 7.67 -7.78 10.12
N ALA A 65 7.53 -6.93 9.10
CA ALA A 65 6.36 -6.09 8.87
C ALA A 65 6.21 -5.73 7.39
N ILE A 66 5.05 -5.17 7.04
CA ILE A 66 4.77 -4.57 5.72
C ILE A 66 4.50 -3.07 5.85
N ILE A 67 4.95 -2.30 4.86
CA ILE A 67 4.45 -0.95 4.58
C ILE A 67 3.80 -0.97 3.20
N ALA A 68 2.46 -0.82 3.17
CA ALA A 68 1.66 -0.88 1.96
C ALA A 68 1.33 0.53 1.44
N ASN A 69 1.65 0.80 0.16
CA ASN A 69 1.18 1.98 -0.55
C ASN A 69 -0.24 1.74 -1.07
N LEU A 70 -1.24 2.28 -0.39
CA LEU A 70 -2.66 2.18 -0.75
C LEU A 70 -3.15 3.38 -1.58
N THR A 71 -2.24 4.14 -2.21
CA THR A 71 -2.61 5.20 -3.14
C THR A 71 -3.43 4.60 -4.30
N PRO A 72 -4.59 5.20 -4.65
CA PRO A 72 -5.48 4.68 -5.69
C PRO A 72 -4.76 4.38 -7.00
N PHE A 73 -4.95 3.18 -7.54
CA PHE A 73 -4.27 2.71 -8.73
C PHE A 73 -5.26 2.12 -9.75
N ARG A 74 -5.30 2.70 -10.94
CA ARG A 74 -6.19 2.28 -12.05
C ARG A 74 -7.69 2.28 -11.70
N GLY A 75 -8.07 2.99 -10.65
CA GLY A 75 -9.43 3.06 -10.15
C GLY A 75 -9.49 3.83 -8.83
N PRO A 76 -10.63 3.82 -8.11
CA PRO A 76 -10.80 4.54 -6.85
C PRO A 76 -10.10 3.88 -5.65
N GLY A 77 -9.77 2.59 -5.74
CA GLY A 77 -9.16 1.81 -4.66
C GLY A 77 -7.68 1.49 -4.89
N ALA A 78 -7.07 0.85 -3.91
CA ALA A 78 -5.70 0.40 -3.94
C ALA A 78 -5.46 -0.70 -5.01
N ASP A 79 -4.20 -0.94 -5.36
CA ASP A 79 -3.78 -2.03 -6.24
C ASP A 79 -4.09 -3.40 -5.64
N ALA A 80 -4.66 -4.29 -6.45
CA ALA A 80 -5.09 -5.62 -6.00
C ALA A 80 -3.92 -6.49 -5.50
N GLY A 81 -2.73 -6.38 -6.10
CA GLY A 81 -1.52 -7.09 -5.64
C GLY A 81 -1.11 -6.63 -4.26
N THR A 82 -1.06 -5.31 -4.05
CA THR A 82 -0.75 -4.70 -2.76
C THR A 82 -1.76 -5.10 -1.67
N VAL A 83 -3.05 -5.18 -2.02
CA VAL A 83 -4.11 -5.65 -1.09
C VAL A 83 -3.92 -7.12 -0.71
N TYR A 84 -3.55 -7.99 -1.68
CA TYR A 84 -3.21 -9.38 -1.40
C TYR A 84 -2.02 -9.47 -0.42
N GLU A 85 -0.95 -8.74 -0.67
CA GLU A 85 0.26 -8.73 0.15
C GLU A 85 -0.03 -8.23 1.58
N LEU A 86 -0.83 -7.18 1.73
CA LEU A 86 -1.29 -6.70 3.03
C LEU A 86 -2.10 -7.76 3.78
N GLY A 87 -3.04 -8.42 3.09
CA GLY A 87 -3.85 -9.50 3.66
C GLY A 87 -3.01 -10.72 4.05
N TYR A 88 -2.02 -11.09 3.24
CA TYR A 88 -1.08 -12.17 3.53
C TYR A 88 -0.28 -11.89 4.81
N MET A 89 0.27 -10.70 4.95
CA MET A 89 1.07 -10.30 6.12
C MET A 89 0.21 -10.22 7.38
N ALA A 90 -1.00 -9.64 7.29
CA ALA A 90 -1.95 -9.61 8.41
C ALA A 90 -2.37 -11.03 8.84
N GLY A 91 -2.69 -11.90 7.90
CA GLY A 91 -3.03 -13.31 8.16
C GLY A 91 -1.88 -14.12 8.76
N SER A 92 -0.64 -13.73 8.48
CA SER A 92 0.58 -14.31 9.06
C SER A 92 0.93 -13.72 10.43
N GLY A 93 0.10 -12.82 10.99
CA GLY A 93 0.30 -12.20 12.29
C GLY A 93 1.43 -11.18 12.34
N LYS A 94 1.85 -10.65 11.19
CA LYS A 94 2.92 -9.64 11.10
C LYS A 94 2.37 -8.24 11.24
N LEU A 95 3.22 -7.28 11.62
CA LEU A 95 2.82 -5.89 11.75
C LEU A 95 2.53 -5.27 10.37
N CYS A 96 1.40 -4.56 10.29
CA CYS A 96 0.91 -3.96 9.07
C CYS A 96 0.86 -2.44 9.20
N PHE A 97 1.58 -1.75 8.32
CA PHE A 97 1.57 -0.31 8.18
C PHE A 97 1.16 0.05 6.75
N GLY A 98 0.58 1.22 6.57
CA GLY A 98 0.17 1.67 5.25
C GLY A 98 0.07 3.18 5.15
N TYR A 99 0.18 3.67 3.94
CA TYR A 99 -0.04 5.07 3.61
C TYR A 99 -0.81 5.20 2.29
N CYS A 100 -1.44 6.37 2.11
CA CYS A 100 -2.13 6.71 0.87
C CYS A 100 -1.92 8.20 0.58
N ASN A 101 -1.44 8.55 -0.60
CA ASN A 101 -1.20 9.94 -1.01
C ASN A 101 -2.44 10.65 -1.56
N ASP A 102 -3.62 10.01 -1.52
CA ASP A 102 -4.91 10.67 -1.75
C ASP A 102 -5.75 10.63 -0.47
N PRO A 103 -5.87 11.72 0.30
CA PRO A 103 -6.58 11.74 1.59
C PRO A 103 -8.10 11.73 1.46
N ALA A 104 -8.65 11.79 0.24
CA ALA A 104 -10.10 11.75 0.05
C ALA A 104 -10.69 10.41 0.49
N VAL A 105 -11.91 10.43 1.02
CA VAL A 105 -12.66 9.22 1.34
C VAL A 105 -13.02 8.45 0.07
N TYR A 106 -13.21 7.13 0.20
CA TYR A 106 -13.42 6.24 -0.92
C TYR A 106 -14.61 6.65 -1.81
N ALA A 107 -15.75 7.02 -1.21
CA ALA A 107 -16.94 7.45 -1.95
C ALA A 107 -16.68 8.68 -2.82
N ASP A 108 -15.88 9.65 -2.34
CA ASP A 108 -15.51 10.84 -3.14
C ASP A 108 -14.54 10.49 -4.26
N ARG A 109 -13.64 9.54 -4.02
CA ARG A 109 -12.77 9.02 -5.09
C ARG A 109 -13.57 8.27 -6.15
N ALA A 110 -14.53 7.44 -5.75
CA ALA A 110 -15.41 6.72 -6.69
C ALA A 110 -16.14 7.68 -7.65
N ARG A 111 -16.60 8.85 -7.17
CA ARG A 111 -17.23 9.89 -8.00
C ARG A 111 -16.32 10.47 -9.10
N ARG A 112 -15.00 10.30 -9.00
CA ARG A 112 -14.06 10.73 -10.05
C ARG A 112 -13.96 9.74 -11.20
N PHE A 113 -14.41 8.49 -10.99
CA PHE A 113 -14.31 7.40 -11.96
C PHE A 113 -15.62 6.99 -12.57
N THR A 114 -16.74 7.16 -11.84
CA THR A 114 -18.09 6.81 -12.29
C THR A 114 -19.11 7.78 -11.74
N SER A 115 -20.31 7.83 -12.35
CA SER A 115 -21.40 8.58 -11.75
C SER A 115 -21.90 7.85 -10.51
N VAL A 116 -21.91 8.54 -9.36
CA VAL A 116 -22.45 8.02 -8.09
C VAL A 116 -23.67 8.85 -7.71
N ARG A 117 -24.77 8.19 -7.38
CA ARG A 117 -26.04 8.82 -6.95
C ARG A 117 -26.57 8.15 -5.70
N GLU A 118 -27.41 8.85 -4.98
CA GLU A 118 -28.19 8.26 -3.90
C GLU A 118 -29.41 7.51 -4.46
N GLN A 119 -29.64 6.30 -3.95
CA GLN A 119 -30.80 5.49 -4.26
C GLN A 119 -31.23 4.69 -3.02
N ASN A 120 -32.44 4.92 -2.51
CA ASN A 120 -32.98 4.24 -1.33
C ASN A 120 -32.08 4.32 -0.08
N GLY A 121 -31.40 5.46 0.13
CA GLY A 121 -30.49 5.68 1.27
C GLY A 121 -29.08 5.09 1.10
N TRP A 122 -28.73 4.59 -0.10
CA TRP A 122 -27.42 4.07 -0.44
C TRP A 122 -26.78 4.85 -1.59
N LEU A 123 -25.48 4.97 -1.56
CA LEU A 123 -24.74 5.41 -2.74
C LEU A 123 -24.61 4.24 -3.71
N VAL A 124 -24.97 4.49 -4.98
CA VAL A 124 -24.83 3.50 -6.06
C VAL A 124 -24.11 4.11 -7.25
N ASP A 125 -23.34 3.30 -7.96
CA ASP A 125 -22.62 3.70 -9.17
C ASP A 125 -23.53 3.70 -10.43
N ALA A 126 -22.93 3.88 -11.61
CA ALA A 126 -23.62 3.88 -12.88
C ALA A 126 -24.34 2.55 -13.19
N GLU A 127 -23.81 1.45 -12.69
CA GLU A 127 -24.30 0.08 -12.90
C GLU A 127 -25.32 -0.33 -11.84
N GLY A 128 -25.53 0.50 -10.81
CA GLY A 128 -26.44 0.25 -9.70
C GLY A 128 -25.82 -0.55 -8.56
N LEU A 129 -24.48 -0.72 -8.56
CA LEU A 129 -23.76 -1.38 -7.47
C LEU A 129 -23.55 -0.40 -6.31
N THR A 130 -23.68 -0.90 -5.08
CA THR A 130 -23.47 -0.07 -3.88
C THR A 130 -22.02 0.35 -3.75
N VAL A 131 -21.80 1.63 -3.49
CA VAL A 131 -20.48 2.21 -3.17
C VAL A 131 -20.35 2.31 -1.66
N GLU A 132 -19.26 1.82 -1.10
CA GLU A 132 -18.98 1.97 0.34
C GLU A 132 -18.88 3.45 0.73
N ASP A 133 -19.59 3.83 1.78
CA ASP A 133 -19.60 5.19 2.32
C ASP A 133 -19.56 5.19 3.85
N PHE A 134 -18.49 4.63 4.40
CA PHE A 134 -18.21 4.62 5.84
C PHE A 134 -17.33 5.79 6.29
N GLY A 135 -17.08 6.77 5.42
CA GLY A 135 -16.12 7.84 5.68
C GLY A 135 -14.67 7.36 5.71
N LEU A 136 -14.39 6.16 5.22
CA LEU A 136 -13.05 5.58 5.19
C LEU A 136 -12.30 5.96 3.90
N PRO A 137 -10.97 6.05 3.95
CA PRO A 137 -10.15 6.37 2.78
C PRO A 137 -10.06 5.22 1.77
N ASP A 138 -10.36 3.98 2.12
CA ASP A 138 -10.47 2.84 1.21
C ASP A 138 -11.38 1.75 1.81
N ASN A 139 -11.44 0.59 1.17
CA ASN A 139 -12.24 -0.54 1.63
C ASN A 139 -11.99 -0.87 3.11
N LEU A 140 -13.08 -1.08 3.83
CA LEU A 140 -13.10 -1.28 5.28
C LEU A 140 -12.14 -2.40 5.76
N MET A 141 -11.97 -3.47 4.97
CA MET A 141 -11.11 -4.59 5.36
C MET A 141 -9.63 -4.18 5.47
N MET A 142 -9.15 -3.34 4.55
CA MET A 142 -7.77 -2.85 4.59
C MET A 142 -7.56 -1.88 5.75
N ILE A 143 -8.49 -0.93 5.92
CA ILE A 143 -8.34 0.12 6.94
C ILE A 143 -8.37 -0.47 8.34
N HIS A 144 -9.32 -1.35 8.62
CA HIS A 144 -9.40 -1.98 9.94
C HIS A 144 -8.29 -3.04 10.16
N ALA A 145 -7.75 -3.66 9.10
CA ALA A 145 -6.58 -4.53 9.25
C ALA A 145 -5.34 -3.74 9.71
N LEU A 146 -5.11 -2.55 9.14
CA LEU A 146 -4.01 -1.68 9.59
C LEU A 146 -4.17 -1.31 11.07
N ASP A 147 -5.36 -0.89 11.49
CA ASP A 147 -5.64 -0.55 12.89
C ASP A 147 -5.43 -1.74 13.84
N ALA A 148 -5.86 -2.93 13.42
CA ALA A 148 -5.79 -4.15 14.23
C ALA A 148 -4.37 -4.73 14.35
N TYR A 149 -3.58 -4.65 13.27
CA TYR A 149 -2.29 -5.35 13.17
C TYR A 149 -1.07 -4.41 13.14
N GLY A 150 -1.25 -3.10 13.20
CA GLY A 150 -0.12 -2.18 13.12
C GLY A 150 -0.42 -0.78 13.65
N ALA A 151 -0.74 0.12 12.74
CA ALA A 151 -1.07 1.51 13.01
C ALA A 151 -2.10 2.03 12.00
N PRO A 152 -2.87 3.09 12.34
CA PRO A 152 -3.79 3.74 11.41
C PRO A 152 -3.10 4.14 10.11
N LEU A 153 -3.86 4.13 9.02
CA LEU A 153 -3.37 4.56 7.70
C LEU A 153 -2.82 5.99 7.77
N VAL A 154 -1.60 6.18 7.27
CA VAL A 154 -0.98 7.50 7.17
C VAL A 154 -1.51 8.21 5.94
N LEU A 155 -2.05 9.41 6.14
CA LEU A 155 -2.58 10.28 5.10
C LEU A 155 -1.90 11.65 5.16
N PRO A 156 -1.57 12.27 4.02
CA PRO A 156 -1.16 13.65 3.99
C PRO A 156 -2.34 14.57 4.32
N ARG A 157 -2.09 15.79 4.81
CA ARG A 157 -3.16 16.78 5.06
C ARG A 157 -3.86 17.20 3.78
N GLU A 158 -3.09 17.32 2.69
CA GLU A 158 -3.56 17.67 1.35
C GLU A 158 -2.95 16.69 0.35
N ARG A 159 -3.68 16.43 -0.74
CA ARG A 159 -3.19 15.58 -1.81
C ARG A 159 -1.96 16.21 -2.45
N PRO A 160 -0.78 15.57 -2.47
CA PRO A 160 0.40 16.10 -3.12
C PRO A 160 0.17 16.24 -4.64
N VAL A 161 0.92 17.17 -5.26
CA VAL A 161 0.86 17.39 -6.72
C VAL A 161 1.28 16.12 -7.46
N ASP A 162 2.34 15.48 -6.98
CA ASP A 162 2.82 14.21 -7.51
C ASP A 162 2.61 13.11 -6.46
N VAL A 163 1.52 12.37 -6.60
CA VAL A 163 1.13 11.31 -5.65
C VAL A 163 2.05 10.09 -5.68
N TRP A 164 2.86 9.95 -6.75
CA TRP A 164 3.73 8.78 -6.91
C TRP A 164 5.15 9.01 -6.38
N HIS A 165 5.63 10.27 -6.42
CA HIS A 165 6.99 10.63 -6.00
C HIS A 165 7.05 11.36 -4.66
N ASP A 166 5.91 11.74 -4.07
CA ASP A 166 5.89 12.27 -2.71
C ASP A 166 6.02 11.12 -1.70
N LEU A 167 7.17 11.04 -1.07
CA LEU A 167 7.50 10.01 -0.07
C LEU A 167 7.28 10.48 1.38
N SER A 168 6.65 11.63 1.60
CA SER A 168 6.46 12.19 2.95
C SER A 168 5.58 11.28 3.83
N ALA A 169 4.44 10.80 3.30
CA ALA A 169 3.57 9.87 4.02
C ALA A 169 4.23 8.50 4.21
N PHE A 170 5.02 8.04 3.24
CA PHE A 170 5.83 6.84 3.38
C PHE A 170 6.84 6.97 4.52
N GLU A 171 7.59 8.08 4.60
CA GLU A 171 8.58 8.30 5.66
C GLU A 171 7.93 8.37 7.06
N GLU A 172 6.76 9.00 7.19
CA GLU A 172 5.99 8.95 8.45
C GLU A 172 5.59 7.52 8.82
N CYS A 173 5.20 6.70 7.84
CA CYS A 173 4.89 5.30 8.04
C CYS A 173 6.14 4.51 8.51
N VAL A 174 7.31 4.79 7.92
CA VAL A 174 8.60 4.20 8.34
C VAL A 174 8.94 4.54 9.79
N LYS A 175 8.74 5.80 10.22
CA LYS A 175 8.94 6.23 11.61
C LYS A 175 8.03 5.48 12.58
N LEU A 176 6.74 5.32 12.22
CA LEU A 176 5.80 4.53 13.03
C LEU A 176 6.25 3.07 13.15
N ALA A 177 6.70 2.46 12.05
CA ALA A 177 7.21 1.10 12.03
C ALA A 177 8.48 0.96 12.89
N ALA A 178 9.45 1.87 12.74
CA ALA A 178 10.69 1.88 13.51
C ALA A 178 10.41 1.96 15.01
N LYS A 179 9.53 2.87 15.43
CA LYS A 179 9.10 2.99 16.82
C LYS A 179 8.42 1.73 17.32
N ARG A 180 7.52 1.13 16.57
CA ARG A 180 6.76 -0.06 16.97
C ARG A 180 7.64 -1.30 17.07
N LEU A 181 8.65 -1.39 16.22
CA LEU A 181 9.62 -2.50 16.17
C LEU A 181 10.81 -2.29 17.12
N GLY A 182 10.92 -1.14 17.80
CA GLY A 182 12.04 -0.83 18.69
C GLY A 182 13.37 -0.62 17.97
N ALA A 183 13.33 -0.13 16.73
CA ALA A 183 14.52 0.17 15.93
C ALA A 183 15.07 1.58 16.18
N GLU A 184 14.30 2.47 16.83
CA GLU A 184 14.78 3.79 17.28
C GLU A 184 15.65 3.60 18.53
N SER A 185 16.92 4.02 18.44
CA SER A 185 17.89 4.11 19.53
C SER A 185 17.91 5.52 20.12
#